data_1ee8af30789582de35ff0a59777e991f
#
_entry.id   1ee8af30789582de35ff0a59777e991f
#
_cell.length_a   1.000
_cell.length_b   1.000
_cell.length_c   1.000
_cell.angle_alpha   90.00
_cell.angle_beta   90.00
_cell.angle_gamma   90.00
#
_symmetry.space_group_name_H-M   'P 1'
#
loop_
_entity.id
_entity.type
_entity.pdbx_description
1 polymer ?
#
loop_
_entity_poly.entity_id
_entity_poly.type
_entity_poly.pdbx_seq_one_letter_code
_entity_poly.pdbx_strand_id
1 'polypeptide(L)'
;MSMQFLKPAGLCCLMLALGVPLSAQAQHFHELDKNFCILKIGPYGMHLTGYQPDLSAGKESCGEVPGTGRTVLVLDYIEGELRSLPVEVRVIRDTGSEQDLQAITVLHLPPKVYPGGFISFEYSFDQPGKFVGLVTVGGKQEHVARFPISIGESTVVSHFMHYIMVIVPLAAIAGGAAIFFFLRGRRKSSVSTVS
;
A
#
# COMPACT_ATOMS: atom_id res chain seq x y z
N MET A 1 -56.65 -7.76 34.34
CA MET A 1 -55.78 -8.52 33.43
C MET A 1 -54.86 -7.55 32.72
N SER A 2 -53.62 -7.40 33.20
CA SER A 2 -52.66 -6.39 32.79
C SER A 2 -51.67 -7.00 31.83
N MET A 3 -51.72 -6.60 30.54
CA MET A 3 -50.74 -6.96 29.53
C MET A 3 -49.54 -6.02 29.70
N GLN A 4 -48.43 -6.58 30.17
CA GLN A 4 -47.16 -5.86 30.23
C GLN A 4 -46.52 -5.84 28.85
N PHE A 5 -46.37 -4.64 28.29
CA PHE A 5 -45.55 -4.36 27.10
C PHE A 5 -44.06 -4.50 27.45
N LEU A 6 -43.43 -5.52 26.93
CA LEU A 6 -41.98 -5.67 26.98
C LEU A 6 -41.36 -4.62 26.03
N LYS A 7 -40.69 -3.62 26.60
CA LYS A 7 -39.94 -2.58 25.87
C LYS A 7 -38.71 -3.20 25.18
N PRO A 8 -38.47 -2.92 23.89
CA PRO A 8 -37.26 -3.34 23.22
C PRO A 8 -36.13 -2.33 23.48
N ALA A 9 -35.66 -2.23 24.72
CA ALA A 9 -34.55 -1.34 25.11
C ALA A 9 -33.20 -2.03 25.21
N GLY A 10 -33.12 -3.36 24.92
CA GLY A 10 -31.92 -4.15 25.15
C GLY A 10 -31.01 -4.39 23.95
N LEU A 11 -31.43 -3.99 22.73
CA LEU A 11 -30.68 -4.38 21.51
C LEU A 11 -29.73 -3.29 20.97
N CYS A 12 -29.76 -2.10 21.54
CA CYS A 12 -28.94 -0.99 21.07
C CYS A 12 -27.55 -0.90 21.74
N CYS A 13 -27.33 -1.59 22.88
CA CYS A 13 -26.06 -1.50 23.62
C CYS A 13 -25.02 -2.54 23.23
N LEU A 14 -25.34 -3.51 22.36
CA LEU A 14 -24.39 -4.58 21.99
C LEU A 14 -23.48 -4.22 20.77
N MET A 15 -23.74 -3.10 20.10
CA MET A 15 -22.98 -2.67 18.91
C MET A 15 -21.83 -1.69 19.23
N LEU A 16 -21.68 -1.26 20.49
CA LEU A 16 -20.66 -0.28 20.89
C LEU A 16 -19.38 -0.91 21.48
N ALA A 17 -19.29 -2.22 21.58
CA ALA A 17 -18.15 -2.91 22.22
C ALA A 17 -17.09 -3.45 21.25
N LEU A 18 -17.25 -3.26 19.92
CA LEU A 18 -16.20 -3.52 18.94
C LEU A 18 -15.50 -2.21 18.57
N GLY A 19 -14.94 -1.56 19.57
CA GLY A 19 -13.94 -0.51 19.41
C GLY A 19 -12.68 -1.12 18.80
N VAL A 20 -12.65 -1.28 17.48
CA VAL A 20 -11.43 -1.53 16.74
C VAL A 20 -10.61 -0.24 16.87
N PRO A 21 -9.42 -0.26 17.51
CA PRO A 21 -8.54 0.90 17.45
C PRO A 21 -8.17 1.07 15.98
N LEU A 22 -8.72 2.10 15.32
CA LEU A 22 -8.12 2.61 14.09
C LEU A 22 -6.76 3.18 14.50
N SER A 23 -5.76 2.34 14.45
CA SER A 23 -4.38 2.79 14.41
C SER A 23 -4.23 3.51 13.06
N ALA A 24 -4.46 4.82 13.06
CA ALA A 24 -4.12 5.70 11.95
C ALA A 24 -2.59 5.71 11.84
N GLN A 25 -2.04 4.72 11.17
CA GLN A 25 -0.68 4.79 10.65
C GLN A 25 -0.74 5.72 9.43
N ALA A 26 -0.73 7.00 9.70
CA ALA A 26 -0.44 8.02 8.71
C ALA A 26 1.04 7.86 8.31
N GLN A 27 1.32 6.89 7.46
CA GLN A 27 2.60 6.85 6.76
C GLN A 27 2.53 7.90 5.65
N HIS A 28 3.17 9.03 5.92
CA HIS A 28 3.29 10.15 5.02
C HIS A 28 4.20 9.79 3.83
N PHE A 29 3.69 9.05 2.85
CA PHE A 29 4.28 8.96 1.52
C PHE A 29 3.74 10.09 0.62
N HIS A 30 3.72 11.33 1.13
CA HIS A 30 3.28 12.49 0.35
C HIS A 30 4.31 12.99 -0.67
N GLU A 31 5.49 12.36 -0.71
CA GLU A 31 6.59 12.84 -1.54
C GLU A 31 6.56 12.28 -2.96
N LEU A 32 5.96 11.09 -3.17
CA LEU A 32 5.80 10.50 -4.50
C LEU A 32 4.38 10.69 -5.05
N ASP A 33 4.25 11.49 -6.10
CA ASP A 33 3.04 11.54 -6.92
C ASP A 33 3.01 10.34 -7.86
N LYS A 34 2.21 9.33 -7.53
CA LYS A 34 2.10 8.08 -8.29
C LYS A 34 1.51 8.25 -9.69
N ASN A 35 0.73 9.29 -9.94
CA ASN A 35 0.14 9.52 -11.27
C ASN A 35 1.18 9.97 -12.29
N PHE A 36 2.20 10.71 -11.82
CA PHE A 36 3.26 11.27 -12.65
C PHE A 36 4.65 10.71 -12.32
N CYS A 37 4.76 9.80 -11.36
CA CYS A 37 6.03 9.27 -10.86
C CYS A 37 7.01 10.36 -10.37
N ILE A 38 6.49 11.47 -9.86
CA ILE A 38 7.31 12.61 -9.40
C ILE A 38 7.56 12.50 -7.90
N LEU A 39 8.83 12.42 -7.53
CA LEU A 39 9.32 12.49 -6.16
C LEU A 39 9.67 13.94 -5.83
N LYS A 40 9.02 14.52 -4.82
CA LYS A 40 9.30 15.87 -4.32
C LYS A 40 10.34 15.83 -3.20
N ILE A 41 11.39 16.63 -3.30
CA ILE A 41 12.52 16.68 -2.38
C ILE A 41 12.76 18.14 -1.98
N GLY A 42 12.05 18.61 -0.99
CA GLY A 42 12.03 20.04 -0.64
C GLY A 42 11.54 20.89 -1.82
N PRO A 43 12.36 21.84 -2.34
CA PRO A 43 11.98 22.64 -3.50
C PRO A 43 12.20 21.93 -4.85
N TYR A 44 12.78 20.74 -4.84
CA TYR A 44 13.18 20.00 -6.04
C TYR A 44 12.20 18.87 -6.36
N GLY A 45 12.25 18.41 -7.63
CA GLY A 45 11.54 17.24 -8.10
C GLY A 45 12.44 16.31 -8.92
N MET A 46 12.18 15.01 -8.79
CA MET A 46 12.78 13.98 -9.64
C MET A 46 11.70 13.08 -10.20
N HIS A 47 11.83 12.70 -11.46
CA HIS A 47 10.97 11.67 -12.04
C HIS A 47 11.56 10.30 -11.75
N LEU A 48 10.77 9.42 -11.10
CA LEU A 48 11.18 8.07 -10.75
C LEU A 48 10.69 7.09 -11.81
N THR A 49 11.60 6.34 -12.41
CA THR A 49 11.28 5.22 -13.30
C THR A 49 11.92 3.95 -12.80
N GLY A 50 11.13 2.90 -12.67
CA GLY A 50 11.59 1.54 -12.36
C GLY A 50 11.17 0.56 -13.45
N TYR A 51 12.07 -0.34 -13.86
CA TYR A 51 11.75 -1.40 -14.80
C TYR A 51 12.63 -2.64 -14.62
N GLN A 52 12.13 -3.78 -15.11
CA GLN A 52 12.87 -5.04 -15.13
C GLN A 52 13.10 -5.48 -16.57
N PRO A 53 14.34 -5.41 -17.07
CA PRO A 53 14.65 -5.77 -18.46
C PRO A 53 14.23 -7.18 -18.82
N ASP A 54 14.35 -8.11 -17.86
CA ASP A 54 14.16 -9.55 -18.09
C ASP A 54 12.68 -10.00 -17.92
N LEU A 55 11.82 -9.21 -17.27
CA LEU A 55 10.46 -9.62 -16.92
C LEU A 55 9.37 -8.73 -17.50
N SER A 56 9.59 -7.43 -17.61
CA SER A 56 8.54 -6.47 -17.92
C SER A 56 8.51 -6.00 -19.37
N ALA A 57 9.33 -6.59 -20.26
CA ALA A 57 9.50 -6.13 -21.65
C ALA A 57 9.70 -4.60 -21.76
N GLY A 58 10.39 -4.00 -20.77
CA GLY A 58 10.63 -2.57 -20.71
C GLY A 58 9.46 -1.71 -20.20
N LYS A 59 8.40 -2.33 -19.63
CA LYS A 59 7.32 -1.57 -19.01
C LYS A 59 7.83 -0.85 -17.76
N GLU A 60 7.64 0.46 -17.74
CA GLU A 60 8.03 1.35 -16.66
C GLU A 60 6.99 1.37 -15.54
N SER A 61 7.44 1.62 -14.32
CA SER A 61 6.61 1.77 -13.12
C SER A 61 7.21 2.80 -12.17
N CYS A 62 6.38 3.35 -11.29
CA CYS A 62 6.81 4.28 -10.23
C CYS A 62 7.33 3.56 -8.96
N GLY A 63 8.06 2.46 -9.10
CA GLY A 63 8.60 1.69 -7.97
C GLY A 63 7.79 0.41 -7.65
N GLU A 64 6.72 0.11 -8.39
CA GLU A 64 6.03 -1.17 -8.30
C GLU A 64 6.58 -2.12 -9.37
N VAL A 65 7.36 -3.09 -8.96
CA VAL A 65 8.11 -3.99 -9.85
C VAL A 65 7.50 -5.40 -9.79
N PRO A 66 7.14 -6.00 -10.94
CA PRO A 66 6.28 -7.18 -10.98
C PRO A 66 6.89 -8.45 -10.40
N GLY A 67 8.22 -8.57 -10.35
CA GLY A 67 8.88 -9.78 -9.88
C GLY A 67 10.22 -9.52 -9.20
N THR A 68 10.84 -10.57 -8.71
CA THR A 68 12.22 -10.56 -8.23
C THR A 68 13.22 -10.54 -9.40
N GLY A 69 14.47 -10.25 -9.13
CA GLY A 69 15.55 -10.21 -10.11
C GLY A 69 16.06 -8.81 -10.41
N ARG A 70 16.74 -8.70 -11.54
CA ARG A 70 17.42 -7.48 -11.97
C ARG A 70 16.42 -6.35 -12.20
N THR A 71 16.58 -5.29 -11.42
CA THR A 71 15.72 -4.10 -11.46
C THR A 71 16.59 -2.87 -11.67
N VAL A 72 16.20 -2.04 -12.61
CA VAL A 72 16.81 -0.74 -12.89
C VAL A 72 15.90 0.35 -12.36
N LEU A 73 16.47 1.27 -11.60
CA LEU A 73 15.79 2.47 -11.10
C LEU A 73 16.51 3.70 -11.64
N VAL A 74 15.74 4.65 -12.14
CA VAL A 74 16.24 5.91 -12.68
C VAL A 74 15.53 7.06 -11.98
N LEU A 75 16.30 8.06 -11.58
CA LEU A 75 15.85 9.33 -11.01
C LEU A 75 16.29 10.44 -11.94
N ASP A 76 15.37 10.98 -12.74
CA ASP A 76 15.64 12.10 -13.65
C ASP A 76 15.33 13.43 -12.96
N TYR A 77 16.27 14.38 -13.03
CA TYR A 77 16.14 15.69 -12.41
C TYR A 77 15.17 16.58 -13.19
N ILE A 78 14.19 17.14 -12.51
CA ILE A 78 13.28 18.11 -13.09
C ILE A 78 13.93 19.49 -13.09
N GLU A 79 14.49 19.92 -11.95
CA GLU A 79 15.17 21.21 -11.84
C GLU A 79 16.66 21.11 -12.18
N GLY A 80 17.11 22.01 -13.02
CA GLY A 80 18.52 22.07 -13.47
C GLY A 80 19.54 22.31 -12.36
N GLU A 81 19.14 22.93 -11.27
CA GLU A 81 19.99 23.21 -10.09
C GLU A 81 20.53 21.95 -9.43
N LEU A 82 19.76 20.86 -9.46
CA LEU A 82 20.15 19.56 -8.90
C LEU A 82 21.46 19.02 -9.52
N ARG A 83 21.80 19.44 -10.74
CA ARG A 83 23.02 18.99 -11.45
C ARG A 83 24.32 19.44 -10.78
N SER A 84 24.23 20.43 -9.90
CA SER A 84 25.38 20.97 -9.15
C SER A 84 25.38 20.56 -7.67
N LEU A 85 24.33 19.92 -7.20
CA LEU A 85 24.16 19.51 -5.81
C LEU A 85 24.56 18.04 -5.61
N PRO A 86 25.17 17.69 -4.46
CA PRO A 86 25.41 16.30 -4.14
C PRO A 86 24.09 15.59 -3.80
N VAL A 87 23.87 14.44 -4.41
CA VAL A 87 22.70 13.60 -4.15
C VAL A 87 23.16 12.22 -3.67
N GLU A 88 22.59 11.77 -2.56
CA GLU A 88 22.72 10.43 -2.01
C GLU A 88 21.44 9.65 -2.29
N VAL A 89 21.58 8.38 -2.64
CA VAL A 89 20.46 7.45 -2.78
C VAL A 89 20.72 6.23 -1.92
N ARG A 90 19.75 5.86 -1.11
CA ARG A 90 19.80 4.66 -0.28
C ARG A 90 18.51 3.86 -0.44
N VAL A 91 18.62 2.56 -0.64
CA VAL A 91 17.48 1.65 -0.62
C VAL A 91 17.58 0.79 0.62
N ILE A 92 16.52 0.78 1.41
CA ILE A 92 16.42 0.02 2.64
C ILE A 92 15.26 -0.97 2.56
N ARG A 93 15.34 -2.07 3.31
CA ARG A 93 14.21 -2.97 3.53
C ARG A 93 13.18 -2.29 4.43
N ASP A 94 11.91 -2.32 4.04
CA ASP A 94 10.84 -1.79 4.89
C ASP A 94 10.55 -2.79 6.03
N THR A 95 11.07 -2.49 7.20
CA THR A 95 10.86 -3.27 8.44
C THR A 95 9.89 -2.58 9.40
N GLY A 96 9.34 -1.41 9.01
CA GLY A 96 8.55 -0.55 9.88
C GLY A 96 9.37 0.21 10.93
N SER A 97 10.70 0.05 10.96
CA SER A 97 11.64 0.75 11.87
C SER A 97 12.93 1.08 11.13
N GLU A 98 13.47 2.26 11.39
CA GLU A 98 14.74 2.74 10.82
C GLU A 98 15.83 2.92 11.86
N GLN A 99 15.73 2.24 13.00
CA GLN A 99 16.69 2.39 14.11
C GLN A 99 18.12 1.97 13.75
N ASP A 100 18.28 1.02 12.83
CA ASP A 100 19.58 0.60 12.30
C ASP A 100 19.54 0.62 10.76
N LEU A 101 19.73 1.81 10.20
CA LEU A 101 19.75 2.00 8.75
C LEU A 101 20.79 1.14 8.06
N GLN A 102 21.93 0.89 8.68
CA GLN A 102 22.99 0.10 8.05
C GLN A 102 22.59 -1.36 7.88
N ALA A 103 21.96 -1.94 8.89
CA ALA A 103 21.55 -3.36 8.87
C ALA A 103 20.44 -3.63 7.84
N ILE A 104 19.57 -2.65 7.57
CA ILE A 104 18.46 -2.78 6.62
C ILE A 104 18.76 -2.22 5.23
N THR A 105 19.93 -1.58 5.03
CA THR A 105 20.35 -1.05 3.73
C THR A 105 20.70 -2.19 2.77
N VAL A 106 20.07 -2.20 1.61
CA VAL A 106 20.35 -3.14 0.52
C VAL A 106 21.19 -2.50 -0.59
N LEU A 107 21.07 -1.20 -0.78
CA LEU A 107 21.87 -0.42 -1.73
C LEU A 107 22.20 0.95 -1.14
N HIS A 108 23.42 1.44 -1.35
CA HIS A 108 23.84 2.78 -0.98
C HIS A 108 24.72 3.39 -2.05
N LEU A 109 24.25 4.50 -2.62
CA LEU A 109 25.02 5.40 -3.46
C LEU A 109 25.38 6.62 -2.61
N PRO A 110 26.66 6.79 -2.23
CA PRO A 110 27.08 7.90 -1.39
C PRO A 110 26.88 9.25 -2.08
N PRO A 111 26.84 10.36 -1.34
CA PRO A 111 26.64 11.70 -1.89
C PRO A 111 27.59 11.99 -3.04
N LYS A 112 27.05 12.30 -4.22
CA LYS A 112 27.79 12.60 -5.44
C LYS A 112 27.03 13.61 -6.30
N VAL A 113 27.75 14.44 -7.03
CA VAL A 113 27.18 15.32 -8.04
C VAL A 113 26.98 14.57 -9.35
N TYR A 114 25.79 14.71 -9.95
CA TYR A 114 25.41 14.05 -11.20
C TYR A 114 25.08 15.11 -12.28
N PRO A 115 26.08 15.64 -12.98
CA PRO A 115 25.89 16.74 -13.94
C PRO A 115 25.05 16.32 -15.16
N GLY A 116 24.94 15.03 -15.45
CA GLY A 116 24.08 14.50 -16.52
C GLY A 116 22.58 14.73 -16.28
N GLY A 117 22.18 15.02 -15.03
CA GLY A 117 20.79 15.30 -14.68
C GLY A 117 19.96 14.06 -14.41
N PHE A 118 20.59 12.93 -14.22
CA PHE A 118 19.93 11.69 -13.82
C PHE A 118 20.86 10.81 -12.98
N ILE A 119 20.24 9.95 -12.17
CA ILE A 119 20.90 8.89 -11.43
C ILE A 119 20.27 7.58 -11.89
N SER A 120 21.08 6.64 -12.38
CA SER A 120 20.62 5.30 -12.73
C SER A 120 21.41 4.30 -11.91
N PHE A 121 20.70 3.34 -11.34
CA PHE A 121 21.32 2.24 -10.62
C PHE A 121 20.54 0.95 -10.83
N GLU A 122 21.26 -0.15 -10.69
CA GLU A 122 20.74 -1.50 -10.87
C GLU A 122 20.94 -2.29 -9.59
N TYR A 123 19.93 -3.05 -9.20
CA TYR A 123 19.99 -3.98 -8.08
C TYR A 123 19.20 -5.25 -8.38
N SER A 124 19.72 -6.40 -7.98
CA SER A 124 19.03 -7.68 -8.10
C SER A 124 18.35 -8.02 -6.79
N PHE A 125 17.02 -7.98 -6.79
CA PHE A 125 16.23 -8.36 -5.63
C PHE A 125 15.97 -9.87 -5.64
N ASP A 126 16.54 -10.59 -4.69
CA ASP A 126 16.43 -12.05 -4.60
C ASP A 126 15.10 -12.53 -4.02
N GLN A 127 14.39 -11.67 -3.29
CA GLN A 127 13.13 -11.97 -2.62
C GLN A 127 12.10 -10.88 -2.84
N PRO A 128 10.80 -11.25 -2.95
CA PRO A 128 9.74 -10.26 -2.98
C PRO A 128 9.65 -9.53 -1.64
N GLY A 129 9.13 -8.31 -1.65
CA GLY A 129 8.96 -7.52 -0.44
C GLY A 129 8.86 -6.04 -0.68
N LYS A 130 8.74 -5.31 0.43
CA LYS A 130 8.68 -3.85 0.46
C LYS A 130 10.02 -3.26 0.82
N PHE A 131 10.37 -2.23 0.10
CA PHE A 131 11.58 -1.45 0.30
C PHE A 131 11.23 0.05 0.27
N VAL A 132 12.12 0.85 0.79
CA VAL A 132 12.02 2.31 0.76
C VAL A 132 13.29 2.86 0.13
N GLY A 133 13.12 3.68 -0.90
CA GLY A 133 14.18 4.53 -1.41
C GLY A 133 14.22 5.84 -0.62
N LEU A 134 15.41 6.22 -0.18
CA LEU A 134 15.71 7.49 0.45
C LEU A 134 16.57 8.29 -0.51
N VAL A 135 16.18 9.50 -0.83
CA VAL A 135 16.98 10.43 -1.63
C VAL A 135 17.28 11.65 -0.78
N THR A 136 18.56 11.92 -0.60
CA THR A 136 19.04 13.09 0.12
C THR A 136 19.71 14.03 -0.85
N VAL A 137 19.22 15.26 -0.93
CA VAL A 137 19.85 16.35 -1.70
C VAL A 137 20.59 17.26 -0.74
N GLY A 138 21.90 17.32 -0.86
CA GLY A 138 22.74 18.18 -0.07
C GLY A 138 22.81 19.60 -0.65
N GLY A 139 23.43 20.51 0.10
CA GLY A 139 23.60 21.92 -0.28
C GLY A 139 23.67 22.82 0.93
N LYS A 140 23.08 24.03 0.83
CA LYS A 140 22.96 24.93 1.99
C LYS A 140 22.00 24.40 3.05
N GLN A 141 21.05 23.62 2.63
CA GLN A 141 20.09 22.90 3.45
C GLN A 141 19.94 21.49 2.87
N GLU A 142 19.92 20.49 3.74
CA GLU A 142 19.69 19.12 3.36
C GLU A 142 18.17 18.84 3.25
N HIS A 143 17.79 18.21 2.16
CA HIS A 143 16.41 17.75 1.92
C HIS A 143 16.40 16.26 1.71
N VAL A 144 15.50 15.56 2.41
CA VAL A 144 15.34 14.10 2.31
C VAL A 144 13.94 13.80 1.83
N ALA A 145 13.85 12.93 0.84
CA ALA A 145 12.57 12.38 0.37
C ALA A 145 12.57 10.87 0.39
N ARG A 146 11.36 10.29 0.42
CA ARG A 146 11.13 8.84 0.54
C ARG A 146 10.18 8.39 -0.56
N PHE A 147 10.46 7.24 -1.16
CA PHE A 147 9.56 6.60 -2.09
C PHE A 147 9.47 5.10 -1.83
N PRO A 148 8.26 4.51 -1.94
CA PRO A 148 8.09 3.07 -1.78
C PRO A 148 8.57 2.32 -3.00
N ILE A 149 9.17 1.15 -2.77
CA ILE A 149 9.52 0.18 -3.81
C ILE A 149 8.88 -1.14 -3.40
N SER A 150 8.02 -1.70 -4.26
CA SER A 150 7.41 -3.02 -4.06
C SER A 150 7.93 -3.99 -5.11
N ILE A 151 8.51 -5.09 -4.66
CA ILE A 151 9.09 -6.11 -5.52
C ILE A 151 8.24 -7.38 -5.43
N GLY A 152 7.70 -7.84 -6.57
CA GLY A 152 6.94 -9.10 -6.64
C GLY A 152 5.60 -9.10 -5.91
N GLU A 153 5.18 -7.98 -5.34
CA GLU A 153 3.84 -7.82 -4.76
C GLU A 153 2.88 -7.37 -5.86
N SER A 154 2.14 -8.30 -6.47
CA SER A 154 1.08 -7.91 -7.39
C SER A 154 -0.08 -7.32 -6.58
N THR A 155 -0.34 -6.05 -6.74
CA THR A 155 -1.47 -5.30 -6.13
C THR A 155 -2.82 -5.98 -6.45
N VAL A 156 -2.91 -6.72 -7.55
CA VAL A 156 -4.09 -7.47 -7.98
C VAL A 156 -4.47 -8.56 -6.99
N VAL A 157 -3.49 -9.31 -6.46
CA VAL A 157 -3.76 -10.41 -5.51
C VAL A 157 -4.25 -9.86 -4.17
N SER A 158 -3.71 -8.75 -3.71
CA SER A 158 -4.12 -8.09 -2.45
C SER A 158 -5.56 -7.59 -2.52
N HIS A 159 -5.96 -6.94 -3.62
CA HIS A 159 -7.35 -6.49 -3.81
C HIS A 159 -8.33 -7.66 -3.92
N PHE A 160 -7.96 -8.72 -4.65
CA PHE A 160 -8.82 -9.89 -4.80
C PHE A 160 -9.05 -10.61 -3.46
N MET A 161 -8.03 -10.74 -2.64
CA MET A 161 -8.12 -11.33 -1.30
C MET A 161 -9.02 -10.50 -0.37
N HIS A 162 -8.96 -9.17 -0.45
CA HIS A 162 -9.85 -8.27 0.31
C HIS A 162 -11.32 -8.44 -0.11
N TYR A 163 -11.59 -8.52 -1.42
CA TYR A 163 -12.94 -8.77 -1.93
C TYR A 163 -13.49 -10.12 -1.46
N ILE A 164 -12.71 -11.18 -1.48
CA ILE A 164 -13.14 -12.50 -0.99
C ILE A 164 -13.46 -12.45 0.50
N MET A 165 -12.62 -11.83 1.32
CA MET A 165 -12.81 -11.70 2.76
C MET A 165 -14.09 -10.94 3.16
N VAL A 166 -14.57 -10.02 2.29
CA VAL A 166 -15.78 -9.22 2.55
C VAL A 166 -17.01 -9.85 1.88
N ILE A 167 -16.90 -10.27 0.62
CA ILE A 167 -18.05 -10.75 -0.17
C ILE A 167 -18.53 -12.12 0.31
N VAL A 168 -17.62 -13.02 0.66
CA VAL A 168 -17.99 -14.39 1.09
C VAL A 168 -18.85 -14.38 2.37
N PRO A 169 -18.48 -13.68 3.46
CA PRO A 169 -19.35 -13.65 4.65
C PRO A 169 -20.66 -12.91 4.41
N LEU A 170 -20.68 -11.84 3.59
CA LEU A 170 -21.92 -11.16 3.23
C LEU A 170 -22.88 -12.06 2.45
N ALA A 171 -22.36 -12.82 1.50
CA ALA A 171 -23.16 -13.79 0.73
C ALA A 171 -23.68 -14.93 1.63
N ALA A 172 -22.89 -15.39 2.59
CA ALA A 172 -23.30 -16.41 3.55
C ALA A 172 -24.42 -15.91 4.48
N ILE A 173 -24.35 -14.68 4.95
CA ILE A 173 -25.40 -14.05 5.78
C ILE A 173 -26.68 -13.88 4.96
N ALA A 174 -26.58 -13.35 3.73
CA ALA A 174 -27.75 -13.16 2.85
C ALA A 174 -28.41 -14.49 2.49
N GLY A 175 -27.63 -15.51 2.15
CA GLY A 175 -28.12 -16.86 1.87
C GLY A 175 -28.78 -17.51 3.08
N GLY A 176 -28.17 -17.41 4.26
CA GLY A 176 -28.74 -17.89 5.51
C GLY A 176 -30.06 -17.23 5.87
N ALA A 177 -30.16 -15.91 5.71
CA ALA A 177 -31.41 -15.15 5.92
C ALA A 177 -32.50 -15.60 4.93
N ALA A 178 -32.19 -15.76 3.65
CA ALA A 178 -33.15 -16.21 2.64
C ALA A 178 -33.70 -17.61 2.96
N ILE A 179 -32.82 -18.54 3.32
CA ILE A 179 -33.22 -19.91 3.72
C ILE A 179 -34.10 -19.87 4.96
N PHE A 180 -33.73 -19.05 5.97
CA PHE A 180 -34.52 -18.90 7.20
C PHE A 180 -35.94 -18.39 6.91
N PHE A 181 -36.10 -17.35 6.11
CA PHE A 181 -37.39 -16.79 5.72
C PHE A 181 -38.22 -17.78 4.89
N PHE A 182 -37.58 -18.51 3.98
CA PHE A 182 -38.26 -19.55 3.18
C PHE A 182 -38.79 -20.70 4.04
N LEU A 183 -38.02 -21.21 4.98
CA LEU A 183 -38.45 -22.27 5.90
C LEU A 183 -39.56 -21.82 6.86
N ARG A 184 -39.46 -20.53 7.31
CA ARG A 184 -40.48 -19.92 8.19
C ARG A 184 -41.80 -19.72 7.44
N GLY A 185 -41.76 -19.36 6.16
CA GLY A 185 -42.95 -19.21 5.30
C GLY A 185 -43.68 -20.53 5.10
N ARG A 186 -42.95 -21.63 4.86
CA ARG A 186 -43.53 -22.95 4.69
C ARG A 186 -44.27 -23.47 5.94
N ARG A 187 -43.77 -23.16 7.14
CA ARG A 187 -44.43 -23.57 8.41
C ARG A 187 -45.77 -22.88 8.64
N LYS A 188 -45.99 -21.68 8.07
CA LYS A 188 -47.29 -20.97 8.20
C LYS A 188 -48.36 -21.53 7.26
N SER A 189 -47.99 -22.12 6.13
CA SER A 189 -48.94 -22.64 5.15
C SER A 189 -49.54 -24.00 5.54
N SER A 190 -48.92 -24.77 6.45
CA SER A 190 -49.40 -26.09 6.88
C SER A 190 -50.41 -26.08 8.02
N VAL A 191 -50.73 -24.91 8.59
CA VAL A 191 -51.70 -24.78 9.73
C VAL A 191 -53.12 -24.42 9.26
N SER A 192 -53.32 -24.07 7.98
CA SER A 192 -54.64 -23.59 7.48
C SER A 192 -55.49 -24.68 6.80
N THR A 193 -55.16 -25.97 6.91
CA THR A 193 -55.93 -27.04 6.22
C THR A 193 -56.57 -28.05 7.18
N VAL A 194 -56.91 -27.66 8.41
CA VAL A 194 -57.74 -28.46 9.32
C VAL A 194 -58.80 -27.52 9.90
N SER A 195 -59.89 -27.36 9.18
CA SER A 195 -61.20 -26.93 9.72
C SER A 195 -62.31 -27.45 8.80
#